data_bef8b31ce536ee075bbfa6f85c9c3126
#
_entry.id   bef8b31ce536ee075bbfa6f85c9c3126
#
_cell.length_a   1.000
_cell.length_b   1.000
_cell.length_c   1.000
_cell.angle_alpha   90.00
_cell.angle_beta   90.00
_cell.angle_gamma   90.00
#
_symmetry.space_group_name_H-M   'P 1'
#
loop_
_entity.id
_entity.type
_entity.pdbx_description
1 polymer ?
#
loop_
_entity_poly.entity_id
_entity_poly.type
_entity_poly.pdbx_seq_one_letter_code
_entity_poly.pdbx_strand_id
1 'polypeptide(L)'
;MFNRVRSMSFSSGDLDSLLPDIDLEMLPTELREVYESWSQSPDCPSQYSGSVAESDWPVSIYLPEHYEEGYAYPLLVWFHSDANDEDQLEDVMSSVSSQNYIGLALRGNRTHESAGGHRWDISSLEFGSVPLQDLLHVTTCRLRQAFHIHSERIFLAGSGCGADAALQMLIQRPEWFAGGILLDPACKGDHLKADRLTGLRGKPVLMSVSRNCPGDMLARSVETVRILRSACGNVNVELTEHPVDPTSSEVRMLDHWMMNCINREALV
;
A
#
# COMPACT_ATOMS: atom_id res chain seq x y z
N MET A 1 -20.57 15.57 -11.99
CA MET A 1 -21.15 15.93 -10.70
C MET A 1 -20.73 14.86 -9.67
N PHE A 2 -19.40 14.72 -9.49
CA PHE A 2 -18.77 13.76 -8.56
C PHE A 2 -18.22 14.51 -7.34
N ASN A 3 -19.13 15.14 -6.60
CA ASN A 3 -18.77 15.82 -5.38
C ASN A 3 -19.20 14.96 -4.18
N ARG A 4 -18.23 14.48 -3.39
CA ARG A 4 -18.36 13.99 -2.02
C ARG A 4 -18.24 12.49 -1.73
N VAL A 5 -17.54 11.69 -2.53
CA VAL A 5 -17.11 10.40 -1.96
C VAL A 5 -15.61 10.47 -1.78
N ARG A 6 -15.14 10.79 -0.57
CA ARG A 6 -13.72 10.85 -0.22
C ARG A 6 -13.14 9.47 0.02
N SER A 7 -13.96 8.56 0.54
CA SER A 7 -13.62 7.17 0.80
C SER A 7 -14.81 6.28 0.46
N MET A 8 -14.54 5.10 -0.06
CA MET A 8 -15.54 4.10 -0.39
C MET A 8 -15.03 2.76 0.09
N SER A 9 -15.81 2.08 0.95
CA SER A 9 -15.55 0.69 1.32
C SER A 9 -16.25 -0.23 0.34
N PHE A 10 -15.50 -1.15 -0.25
CA PHE A 10 -15.98 -2.13 -1.21
C PHE A 10 -15.53 -3.52 -0.82
N SER A 11 -16.28 -4.50 -1.24
CA SER A 11 -15.74 -5.83 -1.46
C SER A 11 -14.83 -5.81 -2.69
N SER A 12 -13.77 -6.62 -2.70
CA SER A 12 -12.87 -6.69 -3.86
C SER A 12 -13.60 -7.08 -5.16
N GLY A 13 -14.74 -7.79 -5.06
CA GLY A 13 -15.61 -8.10 -6.18
C GLY A 13 -16.38 -6.90 -6.72
N ASP A 14 -16.72 -5.93 -5.87
CA ASP A 14 -17.45 -4.73 -6.27
C ASP A 14 -16.61 -3.78 -7.13
N LEU A 15 -15.29 -3.92 -7.12
CA LEU A 15 -14.40 -3.12 -7.97
C LEU A 15 -14.72 -3.30 -9.46
N ASP A 16 -15.21 -4.46 -9.85
CA ASP A 16 -15.64 -4.72 -11.23
C ASP A 16 -16.83 -3.83 -11.63
N SER A 17 -17.65 -3.42 -10.67
CA SER A 17 -18.78 -2.49 -10.91
C SER A 17 -18.33 -1.04 -11.14
N LEU A 18 -17.10 -0.69 -10.79
CA LEU A 18 -16.50 0.62 -11.05
C LEU A 18 -15.87 0.70 -12.45
N LEU A 19 -15.66 -0.46 -13.08
CA LEU A 19 -15.15 -0.51 -14.45
C LEU A 19 -16.27 -0.04 -15.37
N PRO A 20 -16.02 0.95 -16.25
CA PRO A 20 -16.93 1.22 -17.34
C PRO A 20 -17.08 -0.07 -18.16
N ASP A 21 -18.29 -0.39 -18.59
CA ASP A 21 -18.54 -1.39 -19.63
C ASP A 21 -17.77 -0.92 -20.88
N ILE A 22 -16.52 -1.36 -20.99
CA ILE A 22 -15.71 -1.03 -22.16
C ILE A 22 -16.21 -1.90 -23.29
N ASP A 23 -17.04 -1.30 -24.15
CA ASP A 23 -17.38 -1.88 -25.42
C ASP A 23 -16.11 -1.88 -26.30
N LEU A 24 -15.43 -3.01 -26.34
CA LEU A 24 -14.19 -3.19 -27.09
C LEU A 24 -14.36 -2.88 -28.59
N GLU A 25 -15.59 -2.96 -29.12
CA GLU A 25 -15.87 -2.63 -30.51
C GLU A 25 -15.84 -1.09 -30.75
N MET A 26 -16.07 -0.32 -29.71
CA MET A 26 -16.05 1.15 -29.74
C MET A 26 -14.68 1.76 -29.52
N LEU A 27 -13.69 0.98 -29.07
CA LEU A 27 -12.32 1.46 -28.90
C LEU A 27 -11.62 1.68 -30.25
N PRO A 28 -10.87 2.79 -30.42
CA PRO A 28 -9.92 2.94 -31.52
C PRO A 28 -8.99 1.74 -31.62
N THR A 29 -8.66 1.34 -32.86
CA THR A 29 -7.85 0.12 -33.12
C THR A 29 -6.55 0.09 -32.33
N GLU A 30 -5.88 1.22 -32.19
CA GLU A 30 -4.62 1.37 -31.43
C GLU A 30 -4.79 1.09 -29.95
N LEU A 31 -5.90 1.54 -29.34
CA LEU A 31 -6.21 1.27 -27.92
C LEU A 31 -6.71 -0.15 -27.71
N ARG A 32 -7.38 -0.75 -28.69
CA ARG A 32 -7.78 -2.15 -28.66
C ARG A 32 -6.57 -3.08 -28.69
N GLU A 33 -5.59 -2.82 -29.56
CA GLU A 33 -4.34 -3.58 -29.61
C GLU A 33 -3.55 -3.49 -28.29
N VAL A 34 -3.51 -2.30 -27.68
CA VAL A 34 -2.88 -2.13 -26.36
C VAL A 34 -3.63 -2.92 -25.29
N TYR A 35 -4.96 -2.87 -25.28
CA TYR A 35 -5.79 -3.61 -24.32
C TYR A 35 -5.66 -5.13 -24.52
N GLU A 36 -5.69 -5.62 -25.74
CA GLU A 36 -5.52 -7.04 -26.06
C GLU A 36 -4.10 -7.53 -25.72
N SER A 37 -3.07 -6.75 -26.03
CA SER A 37 -1.69 -7.03 -25.64
C SER A 37 -1.54 -7.10 -24.11
N TRP A 38 -2.17 -6.18 -23.41
CA TRP A 38 -2.14 -6.13 -21.95
C TRP A 38 -2.95 -7.28 -21.32
N SER A 39 -4.12 -7.62 -21.87
CA SER A 39 -4.95 -8.75 -21.40
C SER A 39 -4.27 -10.10 -21.57
N GLN A 40 -3.29 -10.21 -22.47
CA GLN A 40 -2.45 -11.41 -22.68
C GLN A 40 -1.14 -11.36 -21.89
N SER A 41 -0.85 -10.26 -21.19
CA SER A 41 0.34 -10.13 -20.35
C SER A 41 0.30 -11.11 -19.17
N PRO A 42 1.44 -11.72 -18.78
CA PRO A 42 1.54 -12.49 -17.53
C PRO A 42 1.11 -11.69 -16.29
N ASP A 43 1.16 -10.36 -16.36
CA ASP A 43 0.75 -9.46 -15.28
C ASP A 43 -0.75 -9.10 -15.31
N CYS A 44 -1.53 -9.67 -16.26
CA CYS A 44 -2.97 -9.42 -16.33
C CYS A 44 -3.73 -10.23 -15.29
N PRO A 45 -4.66 -9.62 -14.51
CA PRO A 45 -5.44 -10.30 -13.48
C PRO A 45 -6.27 -11.48 -13.97
N SER A 46 -6.66 -11.50 -15.25
CA SER A 46 -7.41 -12.61 -15.86
C SER A 46 -6.68 -13.96 -15.83
N GLN A 47 -5.36 -13.97 -15.63
CA GLN A 47 -4.57 -15.20 -15.48
C GLN A 47 -4.61 -15.74 -14.04
N TYR A 48 -4.98 -14.93 -13.05
CA TYR A 48 -5.24 -15.37 -11.68
C TYR A 48 -6.68 -15.90 -11.56
N SER A 49 -7.05 -16.83 -12.44
CA SER A 49 -8.40 -17.34 -12.55
C SER A 49 -8.81 -18.15 -11.32
N GLY A 50 -9.94 -17.84 -10.74
CA GLY A 50 -10.69 -18.69 -9.82
C GLY A 50 -10.74 -18.15 -8.40
N SER A 51 -9.69 -18.32 -7.59
CA SER A 51 -9.78 -18.04 -6.14
C SER A 51 -9.62 -16.58 -5.75
N VAL A 52 -8.83 -15.78 -6.49
CA VAL A 52 -8.61 -14.37 -6.17
C VAL A 52 -9.69 -13.48 -6.77
N ALA A 53 -10.15 -13.80 -7.98
CA ALA A 53 -11.22 -13.04 -8.64
C ALA A 53 -12.58 -13.12 -7.90
N GLU A 54 -12.79 -14.19 -7.14
CA GLU A 54 -13.99 -14.44 -6.35
C GLU A 54 -13.84 -14.04 -4.86
N SER A 55 -12.65 -13.55 -4.46
CA SER A 55 -12.45 -13.18 -3.07
C SER A 55 -13.18 -11.86 -2.76
N ASP A 56 -14.20 -11.98 -1.91
CA ASP A 56 -15.01 -10.87 -1.39
C ASP A 56 -14.31 -10.25 -0.16
N TRP A 57 -13.10 -9.66 -0.36
CA TRP A 57 -12.33 -9.08 0.73
C TRP A 57 -12.58 -7.58 0.82
N PRO A 58 -12.93 -7.05 2.01
CA PRO A 58 -13.19 -5.62 2.17
C PRO A 58 -11.96 -4.77 1.87
N VAL A 59 -12.17 -3.74 1.06
CA VAL A 59 -11.16 -2.74 0.72
C VAL A 59 -11.75 -1.35 0.84
N SER A 60 -10.91 -0.36 1.15
CA SER A 60 -11.27 1.06 1.12
C SER A 60 -10.42 1.76 0.07
N ILE A 61 -11.03 2.67 -0.68
CA ILE A 61 -10.40 3.44 -1.74
C ILE A 61 -10.62 4.92 -1.45
N TYR A 62 -9.54 5.69 -1.50
CA TYR A 62 -9.57 7.14 -1.39
C TYR A 62 -9.21 7.77 -2.73
N LEU A 63 -10.07 8.67 -3.21
CA LEU A 63 -9.80 9.45 -4.41
C LEU A 63 -9.45 10.89 -4.07
N PRO A 64 -8.49 11.49 -4.78
CA PRO A 64 -8.12 12.89 -4.60
C PRO A 64 -9.32 13.83 -4.78
N GLU A 65 -9.35 14.92 -4.02
CA GLU A 65 -10.23 16.04 -4.33
C GLU A 65 -9.90 16.54 -5.76
N HIS A 66 -10.91 16.72 -6.59
CA HIS A 66 -10.73 17.13 -8.00
C HIS A 66 -9.90 16.13 -8.83
N TYR A 67 -10.17 14.82 -8.67
CA TYR A 67 -9.56 13.80 -9.50
C TYR A 67 -9.63 14.15 -11.00
N GLU A 68 -8.48 14.09 -11.69
CA GLU A 68 -8.34 14.36 -13.12
C GLU A 68 -7.94 13.07 -13.85
N GLU A 69 -8.77 12.60 -14.78
CA GLU A 69 -8.53 11.36 -15.55
C GLU A 69 -7.24 11.39 -16.36
N GLY A 70 -6.82 12.59 -16.79
CA GLY A 70 -5.59 12.78 -17.57
C GLY A 70 -4.29 12.78 -16.76
N TYR A 71 -4.37 12.80 -15.42
CA TYR A 71 -3.20 12.82 -14.56
C TYR A 71 -2.94 11.44 -13.94
N ALA A 72 -1.72 10.90 -14.09
CA ALA A 72 -1.32 9.64 -13.52
C ALA A 72 -0.94 9.79 -12.04
N TYR A 73 -1.87 9.45 -11.15
CA TYR A 73 -1.68 9.59 -9.70
C TYR A 73 -0.75 8.52 -9.14
N PRO A 74 0.12 8.87 -8.17
CA PRO A 74 0.76 7.88 -7.32
C PRO A 74 -0.30 7.16 -6.46
N LEU A 75 -0.04 5.88 -6.18
CA LEU A 75 -0.88 5.07 -5.28
C LEU A 75 -0.20 4.93 -3.92
N LEU A 76 -0.93 5.20 -2.85
CA LEU A 76 -0.55 4.87 -1.48
C LEU A 76 -1.37 3.67 -0.99
N VAL A 77 -0.71 2.54 -0.75
CA VAL A 77 -1.32 1.35 -0.15
C VAL A 77 -1.10 1.43 1.36
N TRP A 78 -2.20 1.56 2.11
CA TRP A 78 -2.19 1.70 3.55
C TRP A 78 -2.51 0.39 4.26
N PHE A 79 -1.66 0.01 5.20
CA PHE A 79 -1.87 -1.10 6.14
C PHE A 79 -2.21 -0.53 7.50
N HIS A 80 -3.46 -0.68 7.92
CA HIS A 80 -4.00 -0.11 9.16
C HIS A 80 -3.28 -0.63 10.41
N SER A 81 -3.34 0.12 11.51
CA SER A 81 -2.80 -0.28 12.81
C SER A 81 -3.66 -1.34 13.50
N ASP A 82 -3.15 -1.92 14.59
CA ASP A 82 -3.90 -2.88 15.43
C ASP A 82 -5.25 -2.31 15.86
N ALA A 83 -6.26 -3.16 15.90
CA ALA A 83 -7.63 -2.84 16.32
C ALA A 83 -8.36 -1.81 15.42
N ASN A 84 -7.83 -1.54 14.23
CA ASN A 84 -8.48 -0.77 13.17
C ASN A 84 -8.88 -1.68 12.00
N ASP A 85 -9.30 -1.07 10.92
CA ASP A 85 -9.67 -1.73 9.67
C ASP A 85 -9.32 -0.83 8.46
N GLU A 86 -9.82 -1.19 7.30
CA GLU A 86 -9.59 -0.46 6.05
C GLU A 86 -10.16 0.96 6.04
N ASP A 87 -11.16 1.25 6.88
CA ASP A 87 -11.80 2.57 6.94
C ASP A 87 -10.89 3.63 7.56
N GLN A 88 -9.79 3.23 8.27
CA GLN A 88 -8.75 4.16 8.72
C GLN A 88 -8.14 4.95 7.55
N LEU A 89 -8.24 4.46 6.33
CA LEU A 89 -7.69 5.10 5.14
C LEU A 89 -8.17 6.54 4.94
N GLU A 90 -9.44 6.82 5.19
CA GLU A 90 -10.01 8.15 4.98
C GLU A 90 -9.33 9.21 5.84
N ASP A 91 -9.16 8.93 7.12
CA ASP A 91 -8.52 9.84 8.07
C ASP A 91 -7.04 10.04 7.74
N VAL A 92 -6.35 8.95 7.39
CA VAL A 92 -4.94 8.99 6.99
C VAL A 92 -4.74 9.82 5.73
N MET A 93 -5.50 9.55 4.68
CA MET A 93 -5.35 10.26 3.40
C MET A 93 -5.70 11.73 3.52
N SER A 94 -6.74 12.08 4.29
CA SER A 94 -7.09 13.46 4.58
C SER A 94 -5.98 14.20 5.33
N SER A 95 -5.21 13.49 6.14
CA SER A 95 -4.08 14.05 6.89
C SER A 95 -2.79 14.11 6.08
N VAL A 96 -2.54 13.14 5.18
CA VAL A 96 -1.38 13.12 4.28
C VAL A 96 -1.52 14.18 3.20
N SER A 97 -2.53 14.02 2.33
CA SER A 97 -2.84 14.98 1.25
C SER A 97 -4.20 14.66 0.65
N SER A 98 -5.07 15.65 0.56
CA SER A 98 -6.37 15.48 -0.08
C SER A 98 -6.32 15.47 -1.62
N GLN A 99 -5.16 15.70 -2.25
CA GLN A 99 -5.07 15.96 -3.69
C GLN A 99 -4.02 15.12 -4.44
N ASN A 100 -2.98 14.63 -3.77
CA ASN A 100 -1.78 14.17 -4.46
C ASN A 100 -1.78 12.67 -4.79
N TYR A 101 -2.60 11.85 -4.12
CA TYR A 101 -2.53 10.39 -4.19
C TYR A 101 -3.90 9.75 -4.28
N ILE A 102 -3.96 8.62 -4.95
CA ILE A 102 -5.04 7.65 -4.74
C ILE A 102 -4.63 6.78 -3.55
N GLY A 103 -5.56 6.47 -2.65
CA GLY A 103 -5.35 5.59 -1.52
C GLY A 103 -6.02 4.24 -1.71
N LEU A 104 -5.39 3.18 -1.23
CA LEU A 104 -5.94 1.83 -1.12
C LEU A 104 -5.64 1.27 0.25
N ALA A 105 -6.63 0.73 0.96
CA ALA A 105 -6.42 -0.10 2.13
C ALA A 105 -7.19 -1.41 2.03
N LEU A 106 -6.60 -2.46 2.57
CA LEU A 106 -7.25 -3.75 2.73
C LEU A 106 -7.50 -4.00 4.21
N ARG A 107 -8.53 -4.77 4.54
CA ARG A 107 -8.80 -5.23 5.90
C ARG A 107 -7.73 -6.24 6.33
N GLY A 108 -7.25 -6.15 7.56
CA GLY A 108 -6.30 -7.09 8.13
C GLY A 108 -6.84 -8.52 8.21
N ASN A 109 -5.99 -9.51 8.07
CA ASN A 109 -6.35 -10.91 7.90
C ASN A 109 -6.77 -11.64 9.19
N ARG A 110 -6.79 -10.94 10.33
CA ARG A 110 -7.24 -11.49 11.62
C ARG A 110 -8.08 -10.47 12.38
N THR A 111 -9.16 -10.93 13.00
CA THR A 111 -9.93 -10.12 13.95
C THR A 111 -9.11 -9.88 15.22
N HIS A 112 -9.19 -8.68 15.78
CA HIS A 112 -8.58 -8.36 17.06
C HIS A 112 -9.54 -8.70 18.21
N GLU A 113 -9.24 -9.77 18.95
CA GLU A 113 -10.18 -10.42 19.90
C GLU A 113 -10.65 -9.50 21.04
N SER A 114 -9.78 -8.61 21.55
CA SER A 114 -10.06 -7.83 22.76
C SER A 114 -10.51 -6.40 22.51
N ALA A 115 -10.10 -5.77 21.41
CA ALA A 115 -10.36 -4.35 21.13
C ALA A 115 -11.37 -4.12 20.01
N GLY A 116 -11.78 -5.18 19.31
CA GLY A 116 -12.54 -5.06 18.07
C GLY A 116 -11.64 -4.70 16.89
N GLY A 117 -12.19 -4.55 15.70
CA GLY A 117 -11.40 -4.30 14.49
C GLY A 117 -10.52 -5.49 14.08
N HIS A 118 -9.46 -5.21 13.35
CA HIS A 118 -8.61 -6.21 12.72
C HIS A 118 -7.12 -5.95 13.01
N ARG A 119 -6.30 -6.93 12.68
CA ARG A 119 -4.83 -6.85 12.75
C ARG A 119 -4.19 -7.67 11.64
N TRP A 120 -2.89 -7.49 11.46
CA TRP A 120 -2.09 -8.23 10.50
C TRP A 120 -1.35 -9.37 11.19
N ASP A 121 -1.62 -10.61 10.75
CA ASP A 121 -0.84 -11.77 11.16
C ASP A 121 0.29 -11.97 10.14
N ILE A 122 1.48 -11.51 10.49
CA ILE A 122 2.65 -11.52 9.61
C ILE A 122 3.20 -12.95 9.40
N SER A 123 2.90 -13.88 10.31
CA SER A 123 3.33 -15.27 10.18
C SER A 123 2.60 -16.00 9.06
N SER A 124 1.38 -15.54 8.74
CA SER A 124 0.54 -16.04 7.66
C SER A 124 -0.21 -14.88 7.03
N LEU A 125 0.42 -14.18 6.07
CA LEU A 125 -0.22 -13.13 5.29
C LEU A 125 -1.10 -13.75 4.20
N GLU A 126 -2.13 -14.49 4.64
CA GLU A 126 -3.09 -15.16 3.80
C GLU A 126 -4.52 -14.75 4.19
N PHE A 127 -5.38 -14.68 3.20
CA PHE A 127 -6.81 -14.38 3.29
C PHE A 127 -7.56 -15.64 2.84
N GLY A 128 -7.89 -16.50 3.80
CA GLY A 128 -8.33 -17.86 3.47
C GLY A 128 -7.17 -18.64 2.82
N SER A 129 -7.29 -18.94 1.53
CA SER A 129 -6.24 -19.61 0.74
C SER A 129 -5.49 -18.65 -0.20
N VAL A 130 -5.77 -17.35 -0.14
CA VAL A 130 -5.20 -16.34 -1.05
C VAL A 130 -4.07 -15.58 -0.35
N PRO A 131 -2.84 -15.61 -0.86
CA PRO A 131 -1.75 -14.80 -0.34
C PRO A 131 -2.03 -13.30 -0.49
N LEU A 132 -1.63 -12.50 0.50
CA LEU A 132 -1.79 -11.04 0.46
C LEU A 132 -1.20 -10.41 -0.81
N GLN A 133 -0.05 -10.89 -1.24
CA GLN A 133 0.60 -10.38 -2.45
C GLN A 133 -0.31 -10.52 -3.70
N ASP A 134 -1.02 -11.64 -3.83
CA ASP A 134 -1.87 -11.91 -4.98
C ASP A 134 -3.16 -11.06 -4.89
N LEU A 135 -3.74 -10.95 -3.69
CA LEU A 135 -4.89 -10.09 -3.44
C LEU A 135 -4.56 -8.62 -3.74
N LEU A 136 -3.42 -8.13 -3.23
CA LEU A 136 -2.98 -6.76 -3.47
C LEU A 136 -2.70 -6.51 -4.95
N HIS A 137 -2.06 -7.47 -5.64
CA HIS A 137 -1.78 -7.36 -7.07
C HIS A 137 -3.07 -7.23 -7.88
N VAL A 138 -4.02 -8.15 -7.70
CA VAL A 138 -5.30 -8.13 -8.41
C VAL A 138 -6.08 -6.84 -8.12
N THR A 139 -6.15 -6.44 -6.84
CA THR A 139 -6.84 -5.19 -6.46
C THR A 139 -6.19 -3.97 -7.11
N THR A 140 -4.85 -3.89 -7.11
CA THR A 140 -4.13 -2.79 -7.76
C THR A 140 -4.35 -2.77 -9.27
N CYS A 141 -4.38 -3.92 -9.92
CA CYS A 141 -4.66 -4.01 -11.35
C CYS A 141 -6.07 -3.54 -11.68
N ARG A 142 -7.08 -3.93 -10.90
CA ARG A 142 -8.47 -3.45 -11.04
C ARG A 142 -8.56 -1.93 -10.84
N LEU A 143 -7.89 -1.41 -9.81
CA LEU A 143 -7.84 0.04 -9.61
C LEU A 143 -7.23 0.79 -10.79
N ARG A 144 -6.19 0.24 -11.42
CA ARG A 144 -5.56 0.83 -12.60
C ARG A 144 -6.44 0.79 -13.85
N GLN A 145 -7.42 -0.09 -13.91
CA GLN A 145 -8.44 -0.09 -14.97
C GLN A 145 -9.48 1.00 -14.74
N ALA A 146 -9.85 1.24 -13.47
CA ALA A 146 -10.85 2.25 -13.11
C ALA A 146 -10.27 3.68 -13.00
N PHE A 147 -9.00 3.80 -12.62
CA PHE A 147 -8.36 5.09 -12.32
C PHE A 147 -6.97 5.17 -12.94
N HIS A 148 -6.57 6.37 -13.34
CA HIS A 148 -5.25 6.62 -13.91
C HIS A 148 -4.16 6.63 -12.82
N ILE A 149 -3.64 5.45 -12.50
CA ILE A 149 -2.57 5.24 -11.51
C ILE A 149 -1.23 5.04 -12.23
N HIS A 150 -0.20 5.76 -11.76
CA HIS A 150 1.17 5.63 -12.29
C HIS A 150 1.75 4.25 -11.95
N SER A 151 2.25 3.53 -12.96
CA SER A 151 2.72 2.14 -12.81
C SER A 151 3.86 1.96 -11.82
N GLU A 152 4.76 2.93 -11.74
CA GLU A 152 6.00 2.84 -10.95
C GLU A 152 5.95 3.63 -9.63
N ARG A 153 4.85 4.38 -9.37
CA ARG A 153 4.72 5.22 -8.17
C ARG A 153 3.72 4.64 -7.19
N ILE A 154 3.93 3.38 -6.82
CA ILE A 154 3.12 2.67 -5.82
C ILE A 154 3.94 2.60 -4.53
N PHE A 155 3.46 3.24 -3.47
CA PHE A 155 4.09 3.26 -2.16
C PHE A 155 3.32 2.39 -1.18
N LEU A 156 4.05 1.66 -0.34
CA LEU A 156 3.48 0.95 0.80
C LEU A 156 3.63 1.80 2.06
N ALA A 157 2.59 1.89 2.86
CA ALA A 157 2.66 2.53 4.17
C ALA A 157 1.86 1.77 5.21
N GLY A 158 2.24 1.86 6.47
CA GLY A 158 1.47 1.26 7.55
C GLY A 158 1.95 1.70 8.92
N SER A 159 1.15 1.40 9.94
CA SER A 159 1.44 1.75 11.33
C SER A 159 1.40 0.50 12.22
N GLY A 160 2.32 0.38 13.17
CA GLY A 160 2.41 -0.74 14.09
C GLY A 160 2.53 -2.10 13.38
N CYS A 161 1.58 -3.01 13.56
CA CYS A 161 1.56 -4.30 12.86
C CYS A 161 1.33 -4.13 11.36
N GLY A 162 0.62 -3.06 10.92
CA GLY A 162 0.47 -2.73 9.52
C GLY A 162 1.80 -2.32 8.88
N ALA A 163 2.68 -1.64 9.60
CA ALA A 163 4.02 -1.32 9.13
C ALA A 163 4.85 -2.59 8.91
N ASP A 164 4.71 -3.59 9.78
CA ASP A 164 5.37 -4.89 9.60
C ASP A 164 4.83 -5.63 8.36
N ALA A 165 3.51 -5.57 8.11
CA ALA A 165 2.90 -6.14 6.90
C ALA A 165 3.39 -5.42 5.62
N ALA A 166 3.44 -4.09 5.63
CA ALA A 166 3.99 -3.29 4.54
C ALA A 166 5.46 -3.66 4.24
N LEU A 167 6.28 -3.83 5.28
CA LEU A 167 7.67 -4.26 5.14
C LEU A 167 7.77 -5.65 4.52
N GLN A 168 6.94 -6.61 4.95
CA GLN A 168 6.93 -7.95 4.38
C GLN A 168 6.56 -7.93 2.89
N MET A 169 5.56 -7.12 2.51
CA MET A 169 5.19 -6.95 1.10
C MET A 169 6.33 -6.34 0.29
N LEU A 170 6.99 -5.31 0.82
CA LEU A 170 8.14 -4.69 0.17
C LEU A 170 9.31 -5.68 -0.02
N ILE A 171 9.54 -6.58 0.95
CA ILE A 171 10.56 -7.63 0.86
C ILE A 171 10.19 -8.71 -0.17
N GLN A 172 8.91 -9.10 -0.23
CA GLN A 172 8.45 -10.16 -1.11
C GLN A 172 8.40 -9.74 -2.59
N ARG A 173 8.03 -8.48 -2.85
CA ARG A 173 7.82 -7.94 -4.19
C ARG A 173 8.41 -6.53 -4.33
N PRO A 174 9.71 -6.35 -4.13
CA PRO A 174 10.34 -5.03 -4.17
C PRO A 174 10.20 -4.34 -5.53
N GLU A 175 10.07 -5.11 -6.60
CA GLU A 175 9.91 -4.60 -7.97
C GLU A 175 8.56 -3.90 -8.22
N TRP A 176 7.53 -4.18 -7.41
CA TRP A 176 6.20 -3.59 -7.58
C TRP A 176 6.07 -2.20 -6.95
N PHE A 177 6.99 -1.83 -6.05
CA PHE A 177 6.82 -0.66 -5.20
C PHE A 177 7.95 0.36 -5.38
N ALA A 178 7.58 1.65 -5.36
CA ALA A 178 8.51 2.77 -5.37
C ALA A 178 9.28 2.90 -4.05
N GLY A 179 8.63 2.53 -2.93
CA GLY A 179 9.24 2.60 -1.60
C GLY A 179 8.27 2.20 -0.49
N GLY A 180 8.76 2.25 0.76
CA GLY A 180 7.97 1.89 1.94
C GLY A 180 8.05 2.90 3.07
N ILE A 181 6.94 3.08 3.79
CA ILE A 181 6.78 3.96 4.94
C ILE A 181 6.33 3.12 6.13
N LEU A 182 7.13 3.08 7.17
CA LEU A 182 6.96 2.23 8.33
C LEU A 182 6.80 3.10 9.58
N LEU A 183 5.55 3.30 10.03
CA LEU A 183 5.29 4.06 11.24
C LEU A 183 5.30 3.15 12.45
N ASP A 184 6.29 3.34 13.32
CA ASP A 184 6.48 2.61 14.57
C ASP A 184 6.27 1.09 14.43
N PRO A 185 6.97 0.40 13.50
CA PRO A 185 6.80 -1.03 13.27
C PRO A 185 7.09 -1.80 14.55
N ALA A 186 6.32 -2.88 14.80
CA ALA A 186 6.53 -3.73 15.97
C ALA A 186 7.83 -4.55 15.87
N CYS A 187 8.42 -4.62 14.68
CA CYS A 187 9.74 -5.19 14.40
C CYS A 187 9.93 -6.60 14.95
N LYS A 188 9.04 -7.51 14.59
CA LYS A 188 9.22 -8.94 14.90
C LYS A 188 10.29 -9.51 13.98
N GLY A 189 11.54 -9.48 14.45
CA GLY A 189 12.78 -9.66 13.67
C GLY A 189 12.98 -11.00 12.96
N ASP A 190 12.17 -12.04 13.24
CA ASP A 190 12.31 -13.37 12.64
C ASP A 190 12.07 -13.37 11.11
N HIS A 191 11.52 -12.30 10.58
CA HIS A 191 11.19 -12.15 9.15
C HIS A 191 12.28 -11.42 8.33
N LEU A 192 13.26 -10.78 8.98
CA LEU A 192 14.32 -10.01 8.34
C LEU A 192 15.55 -10.89 8.06
N LYS A 193 15.38 -11.89 7.19
CA LYS A 193 16.48 -12.75 6.76
C LYS A 193 17.29 -12.10 5.65
N ALA A 194 18.61 -12.12 5.76
CA ALA A 194 19.52 -11.45 4.83
C ALA A 194 19.35 -11.89 3.36
N ASP A 195 19.02 -13.15 3.13
CA ASP A 195 18.77 -13.72 1.80
C ASP A 195 17.54 -13.11 1.10
N ARG A 196 16.56 -12.64 1.87
CA ARG A 196 15.35 -12.01 1.35
C ARG A 196 15.48 -10.51 1.10
N LEU A 197 16.51 -9.88 1.65
CA LEU A 197 16.66 -8.43 1.62
C LEU A 197 17.41 -7.91 0.37
N THR A 198 17.95 -8.79 -0.46
CA THR A 198 18.74 -8.40 -1.65
C THR A 198 17.93 -7.58 -2.66
N GLY A 199 16.63 -7.85 -2.80
CA GLY A 199 15.73 -7.11 -3.67
C GLY A 199 15.46 -5.66 -3.23
N LEU A 200 15.75 -5.33 -1.97
CA LEU A 200 15.52 -3.99 -1.43
C LEU A 200 16.62 -2.99 -1.80
N ARG A 201 17.66 -3.40 -2.50
CA ARG A 201 18.78 -2.53 -2.82
C ARG A 201 18.34 -1.31 -3.62
N GLY A 202 18.62 -0.13 -3.06
CA GLY A 202 18.23 1.16 -3.66
C GLY A 202 16.79 1.58 -3.40
N LYS A 203 15.93 0.72 -2.82
CA LYS A 203 14.57 1.10 -2.46
C LYS A 203 14.57 2.11 -1.31
N PRO A 204 13.88 3.25 -1.46
CA PRO A 204 13.73 4.22 -0.39
C PRO A 204 12.77 3.67 0.68
N VAL A 205 13.18 3.82 1.94
CA VAL A 205 12.36 3.48 3.10
C VAL A 205 12.35 4.65 4.08
N LEU A 206 11.17 5.06 4.53
CA LEU A 206 10.99 5.95 5.66
C LEU A 206 10.55 5.12 6.87
N MET A 207 11.18 5.30 8.00
CA MET A 207 10.81 4.61 9.23
C MET A 207 10.72 5.59 10.39
N SER A 208 9.58 5.69 11.06
CA SER A 208 9.47 6.38 12.35
C SER A 208 9.87 5.45 13.49
N VAL A 209 10.48 6.02 14.51
CA VAL A 209 10.88 5.30 15.73
C VAL A 209 10.53 6.19 16.93
N SER A 210 9.60 5.75 17.74
CA SER A 210 9.23 6.44 18.96
C SER A 210 10.23 6.17 20.10
N ARG A 211 10.66 7.20 20.80
CA ARG A 211 11.52 7.09 22.00
C ARG A 211 10.78 6.51 23.19
N ASN A 212 9.49 6.83 23.32
CA ASN A 212 8.63 6.41 24.42
C ASN A 212 7.80 5.17 24.07
N CYS A 213 8.35 4.24 23.29
CA CYS A 213 7.70 2.97 23.01
C CYS A 213 7.89 1.98 24.17
N PRO A 214 6.92 1.06 24.39
CA PRO A 214 6.98 0.09 25.50
C PRO A 214 8.08 -0.95 25.32
N GLY A 215 8.68 -1.40 26.43
CA GLY A 215 9.53 -2.57 26.50
C GLY A 215 10.80 -2.48 25.65
N ASP A 216 11.06 -3.52 24.88
CA ASP A 216 12.24 -3.67 24.03
C ASP A 216 12.01 -3.20 22.57
N MET A 217 10.87 -2.56 22.28
CA MET A 217 10.55 -2.10 20.93
C MET A 217 11.59 -1.13 20.36
N LEU A 218 12.09 -0.20 21.16
CA LEU A 218 13.14 0.72 20.72
C LEU A 218 14.40 -0.03 20.24
N ALA A 219 14.84 -1.03 21.00
CA ALA A 219 16.01 -1.84 20.64
C ALA A 219 15.78 -2.60 19.33
N ARG A 220 14.59 -3.17 19.16
CA ARG A 220 14.19 -3.87 17.91
C ARG A 220 14.11 -2.91 16.74
N SER A 221 13.52 -1.73 16.92
CA SER A 221 13.45 -0.69 15.90
C SER A 221 14.85 -0.25 15.45
N VAL A 222 15.77 -0.03 16.38
CA VAL A 222 17.15 0.31 16.07
C VAL A 222 17.85 -0.81 15.28
N GLU A 223 17.65 -2.07 15.67
CA GLU A 223 18.22 -3.21 14.93
C GLU A 223 17.60 -3.33 13.53
N THR A 224 16.30 -3.14 13.39
CA THR A 224 15.61 -3.12 12.09
C THR A 224 16.15 -2.00 11.19
N VAL A 225 16.33 -0.80 11.72
CA VAL A 225 16.98 0.31 10.99
C VAL A 225 18.38 -0.08 10.50
N ARG A 226 19.17 -0.74 11.36
CA ARG A 226 20.53 -1.16 11.01
C ARG A 226 20.53 -2.18 9.87
N ILE A 227 19.62 -3.17 9.95
CA ILE A 227 19.45 -4.19 8.91
C ILE A 227 19.00 -3.55 7.60
N LEU A 228 17.96 -2.71 7.63
CA LEU A 228 17.44 -2.03 6.44
C LEU A 228 18.48 -1.10 5.80
N ARG A 229 19.24 -0.34 6.57
CA ARG A 229 20.33 0.49 6.03
C ARG A 229 21.40 -0.33 5.32
N SER A 230 21.68 -1.52 5.82
CA SER A 230 22.64 -2.43 5.18
C SER A 230 22.09 -3.04 3.90
N ALA A 231 20.76 -3.25 3.80
CA ALA A 231 20.10 -3.86 2.67
C ALA A 231 19.69 -2.83 1.60
N CYS A 232 18.95 -1.79 2.01
CA CYS A 232 18.39 -0.79 1.10
C CYS A 232 19.38 0.31 0.72
N GLY A 233 20.23 0.71 1.67
CA GLY A 233 21.15 1.85 1.52
C GLY A 233 20.46 3.24 1.59
N ASN A 234 19.16 3.34 1.39
CA ASN A 234 18.39 4.59 1.40
C ASN A 234 17.26 4.51 2.44
N VAL A 235 17.62 4.63 3.72
CA VAL A 235 16.66 4.58 4.84
C VAL A 235 16.68 5.89 5.59
N ASN A 236 15.58 6.62 5.51
CA ASN A 236 15.30 7.81 6.32
C ASN A 236 14.70 7.38 7.65
N VAL A 237 15.19 7.93 8.75
CA VAL A 237 14.66 7.61 10.09
C VAL A 237 14.21 8.89 10.76
N GLU A 238 12.94 8.90 11.15
CA GLU A 238 12.34 9.98 11.95
C GLU A 238 12.23 9.53 13.39
N LEU A 239 12.84 10.30 14.30
CA LEU A 239 12.75 10.05 15.74
C LEU A 239 11.64 10.91 16.34
N THR A 240 10.62 10.26 16.87
CA THR A 240 9.48 10.91 17.52
C THR A 240 9.51 10.72 19.03
N GLU A 241 8.86 11.57 19.80
CA GLU A 241 8.74 11.38 21.26
C GLU A 241 7.72 10.28 21.58
N HIS A 242 6.61 10.24 20.84
CA HIS A 242 5.52 9.26 20.98
C HIS A 242 5.28 8.56 19.65
N PRO A 243 4.62 7.38 19.64
CA PRO A 243 4.18 6.74 18.40
C PRO A 243 3.36 7.72 17.55
N VAL A 244 3.65 7.69 16.24
CA VAL A 244 2.95 8.56 15.30
C VAL A 244 1.49 8.13 15.20
N ASP A 245 0.58 9.06 15.51
CA ASP A 245 -0.83 8.85 15.21
C ASP A 245 -1.06 9.03 13.70
N PRO A 246 -1.43 7.96 12.99
CA PRO A 246 -1.58 8.01 11.54
C PRO A 246 -2.72 8.92 11.05
N THR A 247 -3.59 9.37 11.96
CA THR A 247 -4.69 10.28 11.64
C THR A 247 -4.38 11.74 11.99
N SER A 248 -3.21 11.99 12.58
CA SER A 248 -2.79 13.33 12.97
C SER A 248 -2.09 14.08 11.83
N SER A 249 -1.93 15.40 12.03
CA SER A 249 -1.18 16.23 11.07
C SER A 249 0.32 15.89 10.95
N GLU A 250 0.85 15.06 11.86
CA GLU A 250 2.25 14.61 11.84
C GLU A 250 2.54 13.79 10.59
N VAL A 251 1.53 13.06 10.06
CA VAL A 251 1.69 12.24 8.85
C VAL A 251 1.87 13.05 7.56
N ARG A 252 1.79 14.36 7.58
CA ARG A 252 2.18 15.20 6.42
C ARG A 252 3.64 15.01 6.00
N MET A 253 4.48 14.50 6.87
CA MET A 253 5.84 14.11 6.51
C MET A 253 5.87 13.03 5.41
N LEU A 254 4.84 12.19 5.33
CA LEU A 254 4.71 11.16 4.30
C LEU A 254 4.57 11.78 2.91
N ASP A 255 3.69 12.79 2.77
CA ASP A 255 3.54 13.55 1.52
C ASP A 255 4.88 14.13 1.06
N HIS A 256 5.55 14.85 1.96
CA HIS A 256 6.84 15.46 1.64
C HIS A 256 7.89 14.41 1.23
N TRP A 257 7.96 13.27 1.93
CA TRP A 257 8.90 12.21 1.63
C TRP A 257 8.59 11.53 0.29
N MET A 258 7.33 11.17 0.03
CA MET A 258 6.90 10.56 -1.24
C MET A 258 7.15 11.49 -2.41
N MET A 259 6.82 12.78 -2.30
CA MET A 259 7.09 13.77 -3.35
C MET A 259 8.59 13.93 -3.62
N ASN A 260 9.43 13.85 -2.59
CA ASN A 260 10.89 13.85 -2.77
C ASN A 260 11.38 12.59 -3.52
N CYS A 261 10.80 11.42 -3.25
CA CYS A 261 11.12 10.19 -3.99
C CYS A 261 10.73 10.33 -5.47
N ILE A 262 9.51 10.78 -5.75
CA ILE A 262 8.99 11.00 -7.11
C ILE A 262 9.85 11.98 -7.89
N ASN A 263 10.23 13.10 -7.28
CA ASN A 263 11.03 14.13 -7.93
C ASN A 263 12.47 13.69 -8.22
N ARG A 264 13.05 12.80 -7.39
CA ARG A 264 14.38 12.24 -7.66
C ARG A 264 14.39 11.31 -8.86
N GLU A 265 13.33 10.51 -9.06
CA GLU A 265 13.18 9.65 -10.23
C GLU A 265 13.04 10.45 -11.53
N ALA A 266 12.40 11.61 -11.48
CA ALA A 266 12.23 12.49 -12.64
C ALA A 266 13.53 13.18 -13.11
N LEU A 267 14.59 13.12 -12.34
CA LEU A 267 15.89 13.75 -12.63
C LEU A 267 16.96 12.77 -13.16
N VAL A 268 16.64 11.49 -13.24
CA VAL A 268 17.50 10.40 -13.75
C VAL A 268 17.03 9.94 -15.12
#